data_d87ae915ec428592e32c6fbecf9a25fc
#
_entry.id   d87ae915ec428592e32c6fbecf9a25fc
#
_cell.length_a   1.000
_cell.length_b   1.000
_cell.length_c   1.000
_cell.angle_alpha   90.00
_cell.angle_beta   90.00
_cell.angle_gamma   90.00
#
_symmetry.space_group_name_H-M   'P 1'
#
loop_
_entity.id
_entity.type
_entity.pdbx_description
1 polymer ?
#
loop_
_entity_poly.entity_id
_entity_poly.type
_entity_poly.pdbx_seq_one_letter_code
_entity_poly.pdbx_strand_id
1 'polypeptide(L)'
;MLFLRSAAFNLSFYAMSVVMVIGCSPLFLLPRSLTFKAMALWSHATLWLLRVIAGTNYEIRGALPHGPVLVASKHQSMWDTVVMTAILNRPAMVLKRELLWIPFYGWYAQKSRMIAIDRSAAASAVRRLIAQGKAAIAEGRPIVIFPEGTRSAPGTKLEYKPGIAALYRQLGVACVPAAVNSGLFWARRGFARKPGTIVLEFLEPIPPGLDRKSFMETLETRVETAAARLAGEAGGPSAIATRAVEKA
;
A
#
# COMPACT_ATOMS: atom_id res chain seq x y z
N MET A 1 24.62 1.92 16.83
CA MET A 1 24.22 2.88 15.75
C MET A 1 22.82 2.61 15.22
N LEU A 2 22.44 1.39 14.85
CA LEU A 2 21.09 1.07 14.30
C LEU A 2 19.95 1.47 15.25
N PHE A 3 20.05 1.13 16.54
CA PHE A 3 19.04 1.46 17.53
C PHE A 3 18.81 2.98 17.64
N LEU A 4 19.89 3.78 17.78
CA LEU A 4 19.78 5.23 17.90
C LEU A 4 19.16 5.89 16.65
N ARG A 5 19.56 5.45 15.46
CA ARG A 5 18.98 5.94 14.19
C ARG A 5 17.50 5.58 14.08
N SER A 6 17.13 4.37 14.50
CA SER A 6 15.74 3.92 14.50
C SER A 6 14.90 4.69 15.52
N ALA A 7 15.44 4.95 16.72
CA ALA A 7 14.78 5.77 17.73
C ALA A 7 14.58 7.21 17.25
N ALA A 8 15.61 7.83 16.69
CA ALA A 8 15.55 9.18 16.14
C ALA A 8 14.52 9.26 15.00
N PHE A 9 14.52 8.29 14.07
CA PHE A 9 13.53 8.24 13.01
C PHE A 9 12.10 8.11 13.58
N ASN A 10 11.85 7.15 14.48
CA ASN A 10 10.52 6.93 15.04
C ASN A 10 10.02 8.19 15.77
N LEU A 11 10.86 8.82 16.59
CA LEU A 11 10.52 10.07 17.28
C LEU A 11 10.17 11.19 16.28
N SER A 12 11.05 11.43 15.30
CA SER A 12 10.83 12.46 14.28
C SER A 12 9.59 12.18 13.42
N PHE A 13 9.35 10.91 13.05
CA PHE A 13 8.18 10.49 12.29
C PHE A 13 6.87 10.76 13.04
N TYR A 14 6.79 10.38 14.32
CA TYR A 14 5.58 10.63 15.12
C TYR A 14 5.40 12.13 15.43
N ALA A 15 6.47 12.84 15.78
CA ALA A 15 6.40 14.29 16.02
C ALA A 15 5.94 15.04 14.77
N MET A 16 6.54 14.78 13.62
CA MET A 16 6.13 15.34 12.33
C MET A 16 4.67 14.98 12.00
N SER A 17 4.26 13.73 12.22
CA SER A 17 2.89 13.30 11.95
C SER A 17 1.88 14.05 12.81
N VAL A 18 2.16 14.25 14.10
CA VAL A 18 1.30 15.04 15.02
C VAL A 18 1.22 16.49 14.56
N VAL A 19 2.35 17.12 14.27
CA VAL A 19 2.40 18.52 13.80
C VAL A 19 1.62 18.68 12.48
N MET A 20 1.82 17.81 11.51
CA MET A 20 1.12 17.90 10.22
C MET A 20 -0.37 17.60 10.36
N VAL A 21 -0.75 16.63 11.17
CA VAL A 21 -2.15 16.28 11.41
C VAL A 21 -2.90 17.46 12.03
N ILE A 22 -2.33 18.11 13.04
CA ILE A 22 -2.93 19.28 13.69
C ILE A 22 -2.87 20.49 12.75
N GLY A 23 -1.71 20.80 12.18
CA GLY A 23 -1.52 21.97 11.31
C GLY A 23 -2.34 21.91 10.01
N CYS A 24 -2.58 20.72 9.49
CA CYS A 24 -3.43 20.53 8.32
C CYS A 24 -4.92 20.32 8.65
N SER A 25 -5.34 20.38 9.93
CA SER A 25 -6.76 20.23 10.29
C SER A 25 -7.69 21.25 9.62
N PRO A 26 -7.31 22.54 9.36
CA PRO A 26 -8.15 23.47 8.63
C PRO A 26 -8.49 23.01 7.20
N LEU A 27 -7.69 22.10 6.62
CA LEU A 27 -7.97 21.55 5.29
C LEU A 27 -9.28 20.74 5.25
N PHE A 28 -9.85 20.35 6.41
CA PHE A 28 -11.18 19.72 6.43
C PHE A 28 -12.29 20.67 5.94
N LEU A 29 -12.09 21.97 6.01
CA LEU A 29 -13.03 22.99 5.50
C LEU A 29 -12.76 23.36 4.03
N LEU A 30 -11.63 22.92 3.47
CA LEU A 30 -11.17 23.32 2.15
C LEU A 30 -11.39 22.19 1.11
N PRO A 31 -11.24 22.47 -0.20
CA PRO A 31 -11.40 21.46 -1.25
C PRO A 31 -10.53 20.21 -1.02
N ARG A 32 -11.07 19.03 -1.36
CA ARG A 32 -10.42 17.72 -1.19
C ARG A 32 -9.05 17.62 -1.88
N SER A 33 -8.82 18.36 -2.93
CA SER A 33 -7.53 18.41 -3.63
C SER A 33 -6.37 18.83 -2.71
N LEU A 34 -6.61 19.72 -1.76
CA LEU A 34 -5.62 20.13 -0.77
C LEU A 34 -5.32 19.01 0.24
N THR A 35 -6.33 18.23 0.59
CA THR A 35 -6.13 17.04 1.45
C THR A 35 -5.17 16.04 0.79
N PHE A 36 -5.32 15.76 -0.50
CA PHE A 36 -4.37 14.90 -1.22
C PHE A 36 -2.96 15.48 -1.26
N LYS A 37 -2.82 16.80 -1.46
CA LYS A 37 -1.51 17.47 -1.42
C LYS A 37 -0.86 17.34 -0.03
N ALA A 38 -1.62 17.53 1.04
CA ALA A 38 -1.11 17.36 2.41
C ALA A 38 -0.69 15.91 2.70
N MET A 39 -1.47 14.92 2.25
CA MET A 39 -1.11 13.51 2.38
C MET A 39 0.17 13.17 1.58
N ALA A 40 0.30 13.67 0.36
CA ALA A 40 1.51 13.49 -0.45
C ALA A 40 2.72 14.15 0.23
N LEU A 41 2.57 15.38 0.74
CA LEU A 41 3.62 16.09 1.46
C LEU A 41 4.08 15.30 2.70
N TRP A 42 3.14 14.81 3.51
CA TRP A 42 3.45 13.95 4.66
C TRP A 42 4.21 12.68 4.24
N SER A 43 3.79 12.07 3.13
CA SER A 43 4.45 10.89 2.60
C SER A 43 5.87 11.17 2.12
N HIS A 44 6.08 12.26 1.37
CA HIS A 44 7.41 12.67 0.93
C HIS A 44 8.32 13.03 2.11
N ALA A 45 7.80 13.76 3.10
CA ALA A 45 8.55 14.08 4.32
C ALA A 45 8.94 12.80 5.11
N THR A 46 8.04 11.82 5.18
CA THR A 46 8.33 10.50 5.80
C THR A 46 9.47 9.79 5.06
N LEU A 47 9.42 9.73 3.73
CA LEU A 47 10.46 9.10 2.91
C LEU A 47 11.80 9.84 3.05
N TRP A 48 11.78 11.17 3.11
CA TRP A 48 12.96 11.98 3.35
C TRP A 48 13.59 11.73 4.73
N LEU A 49 12.77 11.72 5.80
CA LEU A 49 13.25 11.39 7.15
C LEU A 49 13.86 9.98 7.20
N LEU A 50 13.21 9.01 6.54
CA LEU A 50 13.71 7.64 6.47
C LEU A 50 15.09 7.57 5.80
N ARG A 51 15.26 8.32 4.71
CA ARG A 51 16.53 8.43 4.01
C ARG A 51 17.62 9.07 4.88
N VAL A 52 17.35 10.25 5.44
CA VAL A 52 18.35 11.05 6.14
C VAL A 52 18.72 10.43 7.49
N ILE A 53 17.74 9.97 8.26
CA ILE A 53 17.97 9.47 9.62
C ILE A 53 18.31 7.99 9.60
N ALA A 54 17.50 7.15 8.97
CA ALA A 54 17.69 5.69 8.97
C ALA A 54 18.69 5.23 7.90
N GLY A 55 18.96 6.03 6.86
CA GLY A 55 19.80 5.64 5.72
C GLY A 55 19.09 4.64 4.79
N THR A 56 17.75 4.64 4.80
CA THR A 56 16.95 3.79 3.95
C THR A 56 16.50 4.58 2.73
N ASN A 57 17.08 4.28 1.57
CA ASN A 57 16.70 4.84 0.27
C ASN A 57 15.56 4.03 -0.35
N TYR A 58 15.06 4.48 -1.49
CA TYR A 58 14.12 3.70 -2.29
C TYR A 58 14.36 3.89 -3.78
N GLU A 59 13.92 2.89 -4.55
CA GLU A 59 13.96 2.86 -6.00
C GLU A 59 12.58 2.42 -6.53
N ILE A 60 12.12 3.09 -7.59
CA ILE A 60 10.90 2.70 -8.30
C ILE A 60 11.32 2.09 -9.63
N ARG A 61 10.90 0.86 -9.89
CA ARG A 61 11.14 0.14 -11.15
C ARG A 61 9.84 -0.06 -11.91
N GLY A 62 9.95 -0.19 -13.23
CA GLY A 62 8.80 -0.34 -14.13
C GLY A 62 8.05 0.96 -14.41
N ALA A 63 7.00 0.86 -15.20
CA ALA A 63 6.19 2.02 -15.59
C ALA A 63 5.26 2.46 -14.45
N LEU A 64 5.36 3.71 -14.05
CA LEU A 64 4.47 4.28 -13.03
C LEU A 64 3.01 4.27 -13.53
N PRO A 65 2.07 3.69 -12.77
CA PRO A 65 0.68 3.65 -13.18
C PRO A 65 0.05 5.04 -13.21
N HIS A 66 -0.68 5.33 -14.29
CA HIS A 66 -1.39 6.59 -14.46
C HIS A 66 -2.89 6.36 -14.72
N GLY A 67 -3.72 7.30 -14.27
CA GLY A 67 -5.16 7.26 -14.50
C GLY A 67 -5.90 6.14 -13.75
N PRO A 68 -7.09 5.74 -14.25
CA PRO A 68 -7.97 4.80 -13.56
C PRO A 68 -7.53 3.34 -13.78
N VAL A 69 -6.66 2.85 -12.93
CA VAL A 69 -6.13 1.49 -12.93
C VAL A 69 -6.29 0.84 -11.56
N LEU A 70 -6.23 -0.49 -11.51
CA LEU A 70 -6.19 -1.25 -10.26
C LEU A 70 -4.72 -1.64 -9.98
N VAL A 71 -4.11 -1.09 -8.94
CA VAL A 71 -2.77 -1.48 -8.50
C VAL A 71 -2.88 -2.54 -7.41
N ALA A 72 -2.35 -3.73 -7.67
CA ALA A 72 -2.35 -4.85 -6.74
C ALA A 72 -0.94 -5.11 -6.22
N SER A 73 -0.64 -4.67 -5.01
CA SER A 73 0.72 -4.68 -4.48
C SER A 73 0.92 -5.70 -3.37
N LYS A 74 2.09 -6.36 -3.36
CA LYS A 74 2.61 -7.05 -2.16
C LYS A 74 2.60 -6.09 -0.98
N HIS A 75 2.30 -6.62 0.22
CA HIS A 75 2.24 -5.79 1.42
C HIS A 75 3.13 -6.34 2.53
N GLN A 76 4.21 -5.64 2.85
CA GLN A 76 5.18 -6.06 3.86
C GLN A 76 5.35 -5.02 4.98
N SER A 77 5.11 -3.74 4.68
CA SER A 77 5.45 -2.61 5.55
C SER A 77 4.38 -1.51 5.53
N MET A 78 4.44 -0.61 6.51
CA MET A 78 3.73 0.67 6.41
C MET A 78 4.30 1.54 5.27
N TRP A 79 5.57 1.37 4.95
CA TRP A 79 6.24 2.06 3.86
C TRP A 79 5.48 1.93 2.52
N ASP A 80 4.88 0.75 2.27
CA ASP A 80 4.16 0.47 1.02
C ASP A 80 2.98 1.44 0.81
N THR A 81 2.27 1.78 1.89
CA THR A 81 1.18 2.76 1.82
C THR A 81 1.70 4.18 1.69
N VAL A 82 2.82 4.49 2.35
CA VAL A 82 3.46 5.81 2.30
C VAL A 82 3.95 6.11 0.88
N VAL A 83 4.71 5.19 0.27
CA VAL A 83 5.24 5.40 -1.07
C VAL A 83 4.13 5.51 -2.12
N MET A 84 3.11 4.65 -2.07
CA MET A 84 1.97 4.72 -3.00
C MET A 84 1.24 6.06 -2.91
N THR A 85 1.11 6.62 -1.69
CA THR A 85 0.50 7.95 -1.49
C THR A 85 1.41 9.07 -2.00
N ALA A 86 2.74 8.90 -1.95
CA ALA A 86 3.68 9.89 -2.44
C ALA A 86 3.73 9.97 -3.97
N ILE A 87 3.69 8.81 -4.67
CA ILE A 87 4.00 8.74 -6.11
C ILE A 87 2.77 8.67 -7.02
N LEU A 88 1.63 8.18 -6.52
CA LEU A 88 0.41 8.05 -7.32
C LEU A 88 -0.46 9.31 -7.20
N ASN A 89 -1.11 9.68 -8.31
CA ASN A 89 -2.00 10.84 -8.31
C ASN A 89 -3.34 10.51 -7.63
N ARG A 90 -3.56 11.04 -6.44
CA ARG A 90 -4.80 10.89 -5.66
C ARG A 90 -5.27 9.44 -5.49
N PRO A 91 -4.40 8.49 -5.06
CA PRO A 91 -4.78 7.08 -5.00
C PRO A 91 -5.98 6.85 -4.08
N ALA A 92 -6.85 5.91 -4.46
CA ALA A 92 -7.89 5.38 -3.60
C ALA A 92 -7.38 4.10 -2.92
N MET A 93 -6.83 4.25 -1.71
CA MET A 93 -6.28 3.12 -0.96
C MET A 93 -7.40 2.27 -0.37
N VAL A 94 -7.30 0.95 -0.57
CA VAL A 94 -8.18 0.00 0.12
C VAL A 94 -7.62 -0.27 1.51
N LEU A 95 -8.43 0.04 2.53
CA LEU A 95 -8.01 -0.04 3.93
C LEU A 95 -9.04 -0.76 4.82
N LYS A 96 -8.60 -1.16 6.00
CA LYS A 96 -9.45 -1.79 7.01
C LYS A 96 -10.39 -0.74 7.61
N ARG A 97 -11.70 -1.03 7.75
CA ARG A 97 -12.71 -0.09 8.26
C ARG A 97 -12.35 0.49 9.62
N GLU A 98 -11.75 -0.30 10.50
CA GLU A 98 -11.38 0.13 11.85
C GLU A 98 -10.32 1.25 11.85
N LEU A 99 -9.57 1.41 10.77
CA LEU A 99 -8.63 2.53 10.62
C LEU A 99 -9.35 3.88 10.52
N LEU A 100 -10.64 3.88 10.13
CA LEU A 100 -11.44 5.11 10.10
C LEU A 100 -11.76 5.65 11.51
N TRP A 101 -11.59 4.84 12.55
CA TRP A 101 -11.82 5.25 13.94
C TRP A 101 -10.59 5.91 14.58
N ILE A 102 -9.42 5.82 13.94
CA ILE A 102 -8.23 6.51 14.40
C ILE A 102 -8.44 8.02 14.21
N PRO A 103 -8.40 8.81 15.30
CA PRO A 103 -8.59 10.26 15.21
C PRO A 103 -7.67 10.87 14.15
N PHE A 104 -8.18 11.87 13.44
CA PHE A 104 -7.53 12.57 12.35
C PHE A 104 -7.25 11.67 11.12
N TYR A 105 -6.53 10.55 11.28
CA TYR A 105 -6.26 9.64 10.16
C TYR A 105 -7.56 9.20 9.47
N GLY A 106 -8.54 8.77 10.25
CA GLY A 106 -9.85 8.36 9.73
C GLY A 106 -10.58 9.51 9.01
N TRP A 107 -10.48 10.73 9.54
CA TRP A 107 -11.08 11.91 8.90
C TRP A 107 -10.41 12.23 7.56
N TYR A 108 -9.07 12.19 7.48
CA TYR A 108 -8.34 12.32 6.21
C TYR A 108 -8.72 11.22 5.21
N ALA A 109 -8.80 9.98 5.67
CA ALA A 109 -9.18 8.82 4.84
C ALA A 109 -10.61 8.98 4.28
N GLN A 110 -11.57 9.41 5.13
CA GLN A 110 -12.95 9.68 4.72
C GLN A 110 -13.03 10.84 3.72
N LYS A 111 -12.39 11.98 4.03
CA LYS A 111 -12.37 13.14 3.14
C LYS A 111 -11.74 12.81 1.79
N SER A 112 -10.69 11.99 1.79
CA SER A 112 -10.02 11.55 0.57
C SER A 112 -10.78 10.44 -0.16
N ARG A 113 -11.94 10.01 0.36
CA ARG A 113 -12.72 8.87 -0.17
C ARG A 113 -11.84 7.65 -0.40
N MET A 114 -11.12 7.24 0.67
CA MET A 114 -10.45 5.95 0.69
C MET A 114 -11.48 4.82 0.77
N ILE A 115 -11.15 3.66 0.25
CA ILE A 115 -12.05 2.51 0.16
C ILE A 115 -11.94 1.69 1.45
N ALA A 116 -12.92 1.81 2.34
CA ALA A 116 -12.91 1.11 3.61
C ALA A 116 -13.66 -0.23 3.54
N ILE A 117 -12.98 -1.32 3.93
CA ILE A 117 -13.56 -2.67 3.93
C ILE A 117 -13.80 -3.15 5.36
N ASP A 118 -15.04 -3.54 5.62
CA ASP A 118 -15.41 -4.33 6.78
C ASP A 118 -15.25 -5.82 6.43
N ARG A 119 -14.22 -6.46 6.95
CA ARG A 119 -13.91 -7.86 6.61
C ARG A 119 -14.86 -8.88 7.26
N SER A 120 -15.60 -8.47 8.29
CA SER A 120 -16.59 -9.33 8.94
C SER A 120 -17.87 -9.47 8.13
N ALA A 121 -18.15 -8.52 7.24
CA ALA A 121 -19.41 -8.39 6.52
C ALA A 121 -19.48 -9.17 5.17
N ALA A 122 -18.56 -10.10 4.93
CA ALA A 122 -18.52 -11.03 3.78
C ALA A 122 -19.04 -10.44 2.44
N ALA A 123 -20.20 -10.89 1.96
CA ALA A 123 -20.75 -10.49 0.65
C ALA A 123 -21.09 -8.99 0.57
N SER A 124 -21.52 -8.35 1.67
CA SER A 124 -21.81 -6.91 1.67
C SER A 124 -20.54 -6.07 1.59
N ALA A 125 -19.41 -6.57 2.14
CA ALA A 125 -18.10 -5.92 2.01
C ALA A 125 -17.63 -5.88 0.55
N VAL A 126 -17.81 -6.98 -0.19
CA VAL A 126 -17.44 -7.04 -1.62
C VAL A 126 -18.30 -6.09 -2.45
N ARG A 127 -19.62 -6.03 -2.20
CA ARG A 127 -20.49 -5.07 -2.91
C ARG A 127 -20.08 -3.63 -2.66
N ARG A 128 -19.77 -3.25 -1.40
CA ARG A 128 -19.29 -1.91 -1.04
C ARG A 128 -17.93 -1.59 -1.68
N LEU A 129 -17.01 -2.56 -1.67
CA LEU A 129 -15.71 -2.45 -2.32
C LEU A 129 -15.87 -2.11 -3.81
N ILE A 130 -16.74 -2.84 -4.52
CA ILE A 130 -16.99 -2.62 -5.95
C ILE A 130 -17.63 -1.23 -6.18
N ALA A 131 -18.64 -0.85 -5.40
CA ALA A 131 -19.31 0.44 -5.56
C ALA A 131 -18.35 1.61 -5.34
N GLN A 132 -17.53 1.56 -4.26
CA GLN A 132 -16.52 2.60 -4.00
C GLN A 132 -15.40 2.58 -5.04
N GLY A 133 -15.01 1.38 -5.52
CA GLY A 133 -14.05 1.23 -6.60
C GLY A 133 -14.52 1.86 -7.90
N LYS A 134 -15.76 1.61 -8.32
CA LYS A 134 -16.36 2.25 -9.51
C LYS A 134 -16.38 3.77 -9.39
N ALA A 135 -16.71 4.30 -8.22
CA ALA A 135 -16.68 5.74 -7.98
C ALA A 135 -15.25 6.32 -8.08
N ALA A 136 -14.24 5.62 -7.57
CA ALA A 136 -12.85 6.05 -7.69
C ALA A 136 -12.35 6.04 -9.14
N ILE A 137 -12.67 5.00 -9.91
CA ILE A 137 -12.34 4.90 -11.34
C ILE A 137 -13.02 6.02 -12.14
N ALA A 138 -14.30 6.30 -11.87
CA ALA A 138 -15.03 7.41 -12.52
C ALA A 138 -14.41 8.79 -12.20
N GLU A 139 -13.75 8.96 -11.05
CA GLU A 139 -12.97 10.14 -10.71
C GLU A 139 -11.56 10.15 -11.35
N GLY A 140 -11.22 9.19 -12.22
CA GLY A 140 -9.91 9.06 -12.85
C GLY A 140 -8.78 8.67 -11.88
N ARG A 141 -9.10 8.01 -10.77
CA ARG A 141 -8.15 7.70 -9.69
C ARG A 141 -7.67 6.25 -9.78
N PRO A 142 -6.37 5.98 -9.55
CA PRO A 142 -5.89 4.64 -9.35
C PRO A 142 -6.40 4.08 -8.01
N ILE A 143 -6.78 2.81 -8.00
CA ILE A 143 -7.12 2.09 -6.77
C ILE A 143 -5.91 1.27 -6.37
N VAL A 144 -5.50 1.36 -5.10
CA VAL A 144 -4.42 0.52 -4.54
C VAL A 144 -5.02 -0.48 -3.58
N ILE A 145 -4.79 -1.75 -3.84
CA ILE A 145 -5.21 -2.86 -2.98
C ILE A 145 -4.05 -3.77 -2.67
N PHE A 146 -4.02 -4.26 -1.44
CA PHE A 146 -3.08 -5.29 -0.98
C PHE A 146 -3.83 -6.63 -0.92
N PRO A 147 -3.64 -7.54 -1.90
CA PRO A 147 -4.45 -8.75 -2.03
C PRO A 147 -4.42 -9.68 -0.82
N GLU A 148 -3.30 -9.71 -0.10
CA GLU A 148 -3.11 -10.50 1.13
C GLU A 148 -4.02 -10.02 2.27
N GLY A 149 -4.48 -8.76 2.19
CA GLY A 149 -5.31 -8.13 3.22
C GLY A 149 -4.59 -7.84 4.53
N THR A 150 -3.33 -8.20 4.68
CA THR A 150 -2.47 -7.91 5.83
C THR A 150 -1.01 -7.89 5.37
N ARG A 151 -0.12 -7.38 6.22
CA ARG A 151 1.33 -7.38 5.93
C ARG A 151 1.94 -8.74 6.15
N SER A 152 2.65 -9.26 5.15
CA SER A 152 3.45 -10.50 5.20
C SER A 152 4.91 -10.20 5.57
N ALA A 153 5.61 -11.18 6.11
CA ALA A 153 7.05 -11.09 6.27
C ALA A 153 7.76 -11.34 4.91
N PRO A 154 8.96 -10.79 4.69
CA PRO A 154 9.76 -11.15 3.52
C PRO A 154 9.93 -12.66 3.39
N GLY A 155 9.84 -13.18 2.16
CA GLY A 155 9.90 -14.62 1.88
C GLY A 155 8.65 -15.42 2.26
N THR A 156 7.58 -14.76 2.75
CA THR A 156 6.32 -15.45 3.03
C THR A 156 5.24 -15.06 2.04
N LYS A 157 4.44 -16.04 1.62
CA LYS A 157 3.25 -15.87 0.80
C LYS A 157 2.01 -16.09 1.66
N LEU A 158 1.07 -15.17 1.62
CA LEU A 158 -0.24 -15.29 2.22
C LEU A 158 -1.29 -15.51 1.12
N GLU A 159 -2.39 -16.16 1.48
CA GLU A 159 -3.51 -16.35 0.59
C GLU A 159 -4.11 -15.02 0.13
N TYR A 160 -4.26 -14.83 -1.18
CA TYR A 160 -4.89 -13.66 -1.77
C TYR A 160 -6.41 -13.71 -1.58
N LYS A 161 -6.98 -12.64 -1.09
CA LYS A 161 -8.41 -12.57 -0.80
C LYS A 161 -9.25 -12.44 -2.08
N PRO A 162 -10.37 -13.14 -2.19
CA PRO A 162 -11.18 -13.20 -3.42
C PRO A 162 -11.76 -11.84 -3.85
N GLY A 163 -11.78 -10.86 -2.95
CA GLY A 163 -12.26 -9.51 -3.24
C GLY A 163 -11.49 -8.80 -4.36
N ILE A 164 -10.20 -9.10 -4.56
CA ILE A 164 -9.41 -8.52 -5.65
C ILE A 164 -9.93 -8.97 -7.02
N ALA A 165 -10.26 -10.25 -7.19
CA ALA A 165 -10.79 -10.77 -8.45
C ALA A 165 -12.19 -10.22 -8.74
N ALA A 166 -13.02 -10.07 -7.71
CA ALA A 166 -14.32 -9.43 -7.86
C ALA A 166 -14.18 -7.97 -8.29
N LEU A 167 -13.25 -7.23 -7.69
CA LEU A 167 -12.97 -5.85 -8.04
C LEU A 167 -12.46 -5.73 -9.48
N TYR A 168 -11.45 -6.51 -9.86
CA TYR A 168 -10.89 -6.54 -11.22
C TYR A 168 -11.96 -6.76 -12.28
N ARG A 169 -12.80 -7.80 -12.11
CA ARG A 169 -13.84 -8.13 -13.08
C ARG A 169 -14.92 -7.06 -13.20
N GLN A 170 -15.24 -6.38 -12.10
CA GLN A 170 -16.33 -5.40 -12.06
C GLN A 170 -15.91 -3.98 -12.46
N LEU A 171 -14.62 -3.67 -12.37
CA LEU A 171 -14.09 -2.37 -12.78
C LEU A 171 -13.80 -2.29 -14.28
N GLY A 172 -13.46 -3.41 -14.93
CA GLY A 172 -13.14 -3.43 -16.36
C GLY A 172 -11.89 -2.63 -16.73
N VAL A 173 -10.98 -2.40 -15.79
CA VAL A 173 -9.71 -1.70 -15.98
C VAL A 173 -8.53 -2.65 -15.85
N ALA A 174 -7.37 -2.26 -16.41
CA ALA A 174 -6.14 -3.02 -16.24
C ALA A 174 -5.73 -3.11 -14.76
N CYS A 175 -5.17 -4.27 -14.38
CA CYS A 175 -4.55 -4.44 -13.07
C CYS A 175 -3.03 -4.39 -13.22
N VAL A 176 -2.39 -3.48 -12.49
CA VAL A 176 -0.92 -3.36 -12.42
C VAL A 176 -0.45 -4.09 -11.17
N PRO A 177 0.19 -5.28 -11.31
CA PRO A 177 0.80 -5.94 -10.18
C PRO A 177 2.01 -5.15 -9.69
N ALA A 178 2.29 -5.16 -8.39
CA ALA A 178 3.46 -4.52 -7.83
C ALA A 178 4.11 -5.37 -6.75
N ALA A 179 5.45 -5.42 -6.74
CA ALA A 179 6.24 -6.17 -5.78
C ALA A 179 7.13 -5.22 -4.96
N VAL A 180 7.42 -5.61 -3.72
CA VAL A 180 8.27 -4.84 -2.80
C VAL A 180 9.15 -5.75 -1.97
N ASN A 181 10.30 -5.22 -1.50
CA ASN A 181 11.15 -5.83 -0.49
C ASN A 181 11.17 -5.04 0.83
N SER A 182 10.20 -4.17 1.04
CA SER A 182 10.15 -3.17 2.12
C SER A 182 10.25 -3.78 3.53
N GLY A 183 9.73 -4.99 3.72
CA GLY A 183 9.75 -5.69 5.01
C GLY A 183 11.15 -6.03 5.52
N LEU A 184 12.19 -6.06 4.65
CA LEU A 184 13.58 -6.25 5.04
C LEU A 184 14.14 -5.04 5.80
N PHE A 185 13.65 -3.84 5.49
CA PHE A 185 14.16 -2.57 5.99
C PHE A 185 13.24 -1.94 7.04
N TRP A 186 11.92 -2.08 6.86
CA TRP A 186 10.89 -1.59 7.78
C TRP A 186 9.87 -2.70 8.06
N ALA A 187 10.20 -3.61 8.96
CA ALA A 187 9.36 -4.75 9.30
C ALA A 187 8.03 -4.33 9.96
N ARG A 188 6.99 -5.16 9.77
CA ARG A 188 5.59 -4.92 10.22
C ARG A 188 5.46 -4.49 11.68
N ARG A 189 6.16 -5.12 12.61
CA ARG A 189 6.13 -4.85 14.06
C ARG A 189 7.51 -4.53 14.62
N GLY A 190 8.49 -4.30 13.73
CA GLY A 190 9.86 -4.04 14.12
C GLY A 190 10.07 -2.59 14.54
N PHE A 191 10.87 -2.39 15.58
CA PHE A 191 11.36 -1.07 15.97
C PHE A 191 12.43 -0.55 15.00
N ALA A 192 13.27 -1.46 14.52
CA ALA A 192 14.43 -1.14 13.70
C ALA A 192 14.05 -0.65 12.28
N ARG A 193 14.75 0.39 11.84
CA ARG A 193 14.77 0.88 10.47
C ARG A 193 16.16 0.63 9.91
N LYS A 194 16.29 -0.38 9.05
CA LYS A 194 17.57 -0.82 8.53
C LYS A 194 18.01 0.06 7.35
N PRO A 195 19.27 0.45 7.26
CA PRO A 195 19.80 1.15 6.07
C PRO A 195 19.77 0.21 4.85
N GLY A 196 19.71 0.81 3.66
CA GLY A 196 19.70 0.11 2.38
C GLY A 196 18.68 0.70 1.41
N THR A 197 18.31 -0.04 0.36
CA THR A 197 17.40 0.44 -0.68
C THR A 197 16.15 -0.44 -0.74
N ILE A 198 15.00 0.17 -0.48
CA ILE A 198 13.69 -0.46 -0.71
C ILE A 198 13.36 -0.32 -2.20
N VAL A 199 13.02 -1.43 -2.84
CA VAL A 199 12.56 -1.43 -4.22
C VAL A 199 11.06 -1.66 -4.27
N LEU A 200 10.35 -0.77 -4.98
CA LEU A 200 8.98 -0.96 -5.46
C LEU A 200 9.03 -1.15 -6.96
N GLU A 201 8.55 -2.28 -7.44
CA GLU A 201 8.51 -2.59 -8.86
C GLU A 201 7.08 -2.76 -9.35
N PHE A 202 6.70 -1.94 -10.33
CA PHE A 202 5.47 -2.11 -11.09
C PHE A 202 5.73 -3.07 -12.24
N LEU A 203 4.93 -4.13 -12.31
CA LEU A 203 5.06 -5.18 -13.31
C LEU A 203 4.12 -4.90 -14.49
N GLU A 204 4.29 -5.67 -15.57
CA GLU A 204 3.42 -5.59 -16.75
C GLU A 204 1.94 -5.67 -16.37
N PRO A 205 1.12 -4.74 -16.85
CA PRO A 205 -0.31 -4.74 -16.57
C PRO A 205 -1.00 -6.02 -17.03
N ILE A 206 -1.94 -6.50 -16.24
CA ILE A 206 -2.87 -7.56 -16.62
C ILE A 206 -4.07 -6.87 -17.29
N PRO A 207 -4.33 -7.11 -18.59
CA PRO A 207 -5.44 -6.49 -19.30
C PRO A 207 -6.77 -6.90 -18.68
N PRO A 208 -7.86 -6.13 -18.81
CA PRO A 208 -9.18 -6.54 -18.35
C PRO A 208 -9.71 -7.74 -19.16
N GLY A 209 -10.60 -8.53 -18.57
CA GLY A 209 -11.32 -9.59 -19.27
C GLY A 209 -10.91 -11.02 -18.91
N LEU A 210 -9.85 -11.24 -18.14
CA LEU A 210 -9.54 -12.59 -17.65
C LEU A 210 -10.63 -13.11 -16.70
N ASP A 211 -10.87 -14.42 -16.75
CA ASP A 211 -11.68 -15.09 -15.75
C ASP A 211 -11.02 -15.05 -14.37
N ARG A 212 -11.79 -15.38 -13.32
CA ARG A 212 -11.32 -15.29 -11.94
C ARG A 212 -10.06 -16.12 -11.68
N LYS A 213 -10.02 -17.35 -12.21
CA LYS A 213 -8.92 -18.28 -11.93
C LYS A 213 -7.64 -17.80 -12.59
N SER A 214 -7.70 -17.55 -13.88
CA SER A 214 -6.57 -17.07 -14.70
C SER A 214 -6.02 -15.73 -14.16
N PHE A 215 -6.90 -14.80 -13.77
CA PHE A 215 -6.48 -13.54 -13.16
C PHE A 215 -5.71 -13.76 -11.84
N MET A 216 -6.27 -14.57 -10.93
CA MET A 216 -5.64 -14.81 -9.62
C MET A 216 -4.29 -15.51 -9.74
N GLU A 217 -4.19 -16.54 -10.60
CA GLU A 217 -2.95 -17.27 -10.85
C GLU A 217 -1.88 -16.34 -11.46
N THR A 218 -2.26 -15.53 -12.46
CA THR A 218 -1.34 -14.59 -13.10
C THR A 218 -0.86 -13.53 -12.12
N LEU A 219 -1.77 -12.91 -11.37
CA LEU A 219 -1.44 -11.88 -10.39
C LEU A 219 -0.50 -12.41 -9.31
N GLU A 220 -0.86 -13.55 -8.72
CA GLU A 220 -0.12 -14.16 -7.63
C GLU A 220 1.27 -14.58 -8.07
N THR A 221 1.38 -15.26 -9.22
CA THR A 221 2.66 -15.70 -9.77
C THR A 221 3.58 -14.51 -10.03
N ARG A 222 3.09 -13.47 -10.70
CA ARG A 222 3.90 -12.29 -11.02
C ARG A 222 4.39 -11.57 -9.77
N VAL A 223 3.50 -11.30 -8.82
CA VAL A 223 3.85 -10.55 -7.60
C VAL A 223 4.80 -11.34 -6.70
N GLU A 224 4.52 -12.64 -6.48
CA GLU A 224 5.35 -13.44 -5.57
C GLU A 224 6.73 -13.72 -6.17
N THR A 225 6.82 -14.04 -7.46
CA THR A 225 8.12 -14.23 -8.15
C THR A 225 8.96 -12.96 -8.08
N ALA A 226 8.38 -11.80 -8.39
CA ALA A 226 9.11 -10.54 -8.32
C ALA A 226 9.50 -10.18 -6.89
N ALA A 227 8.62 -10.39 -5.90
CA ALA A 227 8.93 -10.13 -4.50
C ALA A 227 10.07 -11.01 -3.96
N ALA A 228 10.12 -12.29 -4.35
CA ALA A 228 11.22 -13.19 -4.00
C ALA A 228 12.54 -12.76 -4.64
N ARG A 229 12.52 -12.36 -5.91
CA ARG A 229 13.69 -11.82 -6.60
C ARG A 229 14.21 -10.56 -5.92
N LEU A 230 13.34 -9.58 -5.65
CA LEU A 230 13.70 -8.34 -4.96
C LEU A 230 14.25 -8.58 -3.55
N ALA A 231 13.72 -9.57 -2.84
CA ALA A 231 14.24 -9.95 -1.54
C ALA A 231 15.65 -10.55 -1.67
N GLY A 232 15.88 -11.45 -2.65
CA GLY A 232 17.19 -12.05 -2.93
C GLY A 232 18.23 -11.00 -3.32
N GLU A 233 17.89 -10.02 -4.17
CA GLU A 233 18.77 -8.90 -4.55
C GLU A 233 19.25 -8.09 -3.35
N ALA A 234 18.44 -8.02 -2.30
CA ALA A 234 18.75 -7.31 -1.05
C ALA A 234 19.35 -8.21 0.05
N GLY A 235 19.77 -9.44 -0.29
CA GLY A 235 20.33 -10.39 0.67
C GLY A 235 19.32 -11.01 1.65
N GLY A 236 18.04 -10.93 1.30
CA GLY A 236 16.95 -11.56 2.05
C GLY A 236 16.58 -12.94 1.53
N PRO A 237 15.53 -13.56 2.05
CA PRO A 237 15.06 -14.87 1.61
C PRO A 237 14.53 -14.82 0.18
N SER A 238 15.16 -15.58 -0.72
CA SER A 238 14.78 -15.70 -2.13
C SER A 238 13.77 -16.82 -2.39
N ALA A 239 13.55 -17.71 -1.43
CA ALA A 239 12.54 -18.76 -1.51
C ALA A 239 11.23 -18.32 -0.87
N ILE A 240 10.09 -18.75 -1.46
CA ILE A 240 8.75 -18.43 -0.96
C ILE A 240 8.26 -19.56 -0.07
N ALA A 241 8.07 -19.28 1.21
CA ALA A 241 7.39 -20.18 2.14
C ALA A 241 5.90 -19.82 2.22
N THR A 242 5.02 -20.77 1.88
CA THR A 242 3.57 -20.58 2.03
C THR A 242 3.18 -20.70 3.51
N ARG A 243 2.57 -19.65 4.08
CA ARG A 243 2.00 -19.67 5.43
C ARG A 243 0.50 -19.49 5.37
N ALA A 244 -0.23 -20.38 6.05
CA ALA A 244 -1.64 -20.14 6.35
C ALA A 244 -1.78 -18.93 7.29
N VAL A 245 -2.83 -18.15 7.10
CA VAL A 245 -3.13 -17.00 7.98
C VAL A 245 -3.52 -17.54 9.34
N GLU A 246 -2.67 -17.38 10.34
CA GLU A 246 -3.08 -17.55 11.73
C GLU A 246 -4.14 -16.50 12.05
N LYS A 247 -5.34 -16.97 12.41
CA LYS A 247 -6.45 -16.11 12.82
C LYS A 247 -6.04 -15.36 14.09
N ALA A 248 -5.89 -14.05 14.01
CA ALA A 248 -5.79 -13.12 15.11
C ALA A 248 -6.80 -11.99 14.93
#